data_64a081d764923d62056fff1a11f47db6
#
_entry.id   64a081d764923d62056fff1a11f47db6
#
_cell.length_a   1.000
_cell.length_b   1.000
_cell.length_c   1.000
_cell.angle_alpha   90.00
_cell.angle_beta   90.00
_cell.angle_gamma   90.00
#
_symmetry.space_group_name_H-M   'P 1'
#
loop_
_entity.id
_entity.type
_entity.pdbx_description
1 polymer ?
#
loop_
_entity_poly.entity_id
_entity_poly.type
_entity_poly.pdbx_seq_one_letter_code
_entity_poly.pdbx_strand_id
1 'polypeptide(L)'
;MDPGELRGDMVDGLEERLTVDAAVSLAMRTVPRQEFVDDAPYDDRSGDAAGTLSPEIVARLLTALDIDAPESAATAGPTAGTRRETEGERDRTGDVLVVGAGVGYTAALLAEILDETRVHAVDIDRRLVYAARSNLDSAGYGGVLVDARDGANGLPEYAPFDRILVEAAAIDPPKRLVDQLAPDGRLVLPLGGPEQTLATVDASGDVIERHGPVAFKPLLVDGEQGSAPARNRTMREDAERASADGYFAKTGWEQDWIDWDEQLRRHR
;
A
#
# COMPACT_ATOMS: atom_id res chain seq x y z
N MET A 1 -20.61 20.67 -10.90
CA MET A 1 -19.39 21.16 -10.25
C MET A 1 -18.23 20.58 -11.04
N ASP A 2 -17.23 21.35 -11.33
CA ASP A 2 -16.07 20.88 -12.08
C ASP A 2 -15.25 19.88 -11.24
N PRO A 3 -14.84 18.74 -11.78
CA PRO A 3 -14.00 17.77 -11.05
C PRO A 3 -12.71 18.39 -10.48
N GLY A 4 -12.14 19.39 -11.17
CA GLY A 4 -10.97 20.12 -10.69
C GLY A 4 -11.24 20.94 -9.44
N GLU A 5 -12.41 21.62 -9.36
CA GLU A 5 -12.82 22.37 -8.18
C GLU A 5 -13.05 21.44 -6.98
N LEU A 6 -13.79 20.34 -7.19
CA LEU A 6 -14.03 19.35 -6.11
C LEU A 6 -12.74 18.73 -5.56
N ARG A 7 -11.77 18.50 -6.43
CA ARG A 7 -10.46 17.99 -6.05
C ARG A 7 -9.68 19.03 -5.25
N GLY A 8 -9.74 20.31 -5.65
CA GLY A 8 -9.17 21.42 -4.90
C GLY A 8 -9.76 21.51 -3.50
N ASP A 9 -11.09 21.54 -3.38
CA ASP A 9 -11.82 21.61 -2.10
C ASP A 9 -11.48 20.44 -1.17
N MET A 10 -11.33 19.22 -1.73
CA MET A 10 -10.90 18.03 -0.98
C MET A 10 -9.51 18.24 -0.36
N VAL A 11 -8.55 18.74 -1.14
CA VAL A 11 -7.17 18.95 -0.65
C VAL A 11 -7.13 20.08 0.36
N ASP A 12 -7.85 21.18 0.14
CA ASP A 12 -7.98 22.30 1.10
C ASP A 12 -8.50 21.78 2.44
N GLY A 13 -9.55 20.97 2.42
CA GLY A 13 -10.09 20.36 3.62
C GLY A 13 -9.13 19.39 4.33
N LEU A 14 -8.21 18.74 3.61
CA LEU A 14 -7.15 17.92 4.22
C LEU A 14 -6.09 18.80 4.88
N GLU A 15 -5.61 19.87 4.20
CA GLU A 15 -4.60 20.80 4.72
C GLU A 15 -5.06 21.55 5.97
N GLU A 16 -6.38 21.77 6.14
CA GLU A 16 -6.94 22.35 7.37
C GLU A 16 -6.84 21.42 8.58
N ARG A 17 -6.80 20.11 8.36
CA ARG A 17 -6.86 19.07 9.43
C ARG A 17 -5.55 18.35 9.65
N LEU A 18 -4.70 18.29 8.64
CA LEU A 18 -3.48 17.52 8.63
C LEU A 18 -2.30 18.38 8.15
N THR A 19 -1.12 18.04 8.62
CA THR A 19 0.10 18.50 7.95
C THR A 19 0.31 17.58 6.74
N VAL A 20 0.14 18.11 5.53
CA VAL A 20 0.36 17.40 4.28
C VAL A 20 1.59 17.99 3.61
N ASP A 21 2.47 17.13 3.09
CA ASP A 21 3.62 17.57 2.32
C ASP A 21 3.21 18.31 1.05
N ALA A 22 3.96 19.36 0.67
CA ALA A 22 3.60 20.22 -0.46
C ALA A 22 3.58 19.47 -1.80
N ALA A 23 4.51 18.50 -2.00
CA ALA A 23 4.53 17.69 -3.20
C ALA A 23 3.31 16.75 -3.25
N VAL A 24 2.93 16.19 -2.10
CA VAL A 24 1.73 15.35 -1.97
C VAL A 24 0.46 16.17 -2.25
N SER A 25 0.33 17.36 -1.67
CA SER A 25 -0.78 18.29 -1.93
C SER A 25 -0.90 18.61 -3.41
N LEU A 26 0.21 18.95 -4.07
CA LEU A 26 0.24 19.26 -5.49
C LEU A 26 -0.18 18.05 -6.34
N ALA A 27 0.36 16.88 -6.06
CA ALA A 27 -0.01 15.65 -6.77
C ALA A 27 -1.50 15.33 -6.59
N MET A 28 -2.04 15.45 -5.38
CA MET A 28 -3.47 15.23 -5.12
C MET A 28 -4.37 16.24 -5.83
N ARG A 29 -3.89 17.46 -6.11
CA ARG A 29 -4.60 18.45 -6.92
C ARG A 29 -4.51 18.16 -8.42
N THR A 30 -3.46 17.47 -8.87
CA THR A 30 -3.20 17.18 -10.30
C THR A 30 -3.86 15.87 -10.73
N VAL A 31 -3.63 14.77 -10.01
CA VAL A 31 -4.10 13.43 -10.38
C VAL A 31 -5.62 13.32 -10.32
N PRO A 32 -6.28 12.90 -11.42
CA PRO A 32 -7.74 12.82 -11.50
C PRO A 32 -8.29 11.61 -10.72
N ARG A 33 -8.55 11.77 -9.42
CA ARG A 33 -9.01 10.67 -8.55
C ARG A 33 -10.27 9.96 -9.06
N GLN A 34 -11.14 10.64 -9.80
CA GLN A 34 -12.34 10.07 -10.40
C GLN A 34 -12.05 8.99 -11.46
N GLU A 35 -10.83 8.91 -11.99
CA GLU A 35 -10.41 7.82 -12.90
C GLU A 35 -10.06 6.53 -12.13
N PHE A 36 -9.95 6.61 -10.80
CA PHE A 36 -9.60 5.50 -9.91
C PHE A 36 -10.73 5.09 -8.98
N VAL A 37 -11.66 5.99 -8.69
CA VAL A 37 -12.72 5.81 -7.70
C VAL A 37 -14.05 6.27 -8.29
N ASP A 38 -14.96 5.32 -8.51
CA ASP A 38 -16.27 5.58 -9.16
C ASP A 38 -17.24 6.34 -8.24
N ASP A 39 -17.32 5.92 -6.97
CA ASP A 39 -18.30 6.45 -6.02
C ASP A 39 -17.70 7.56 -5.14
N ALA A 40 -18.28 8.77 -5.25
CA ALA A 40 -17.94 9.93 -4.42
C ALA A 40 -16.41 10.14 -4.26
N PRO A 41 -15.62 10.26 -5.35
CA PRO A 41 -14.16 10.21 -5.32
C PRO A 41 -13.51 11.26 -4.42
N TYR A 42 -14.24 12.34 -4.11
CA TYR A 42 -13.75 13.47 -3.32
C TYR A 42 -14.33 13.53 -1.90
N ASP A 43 -15.13 12.53 -1.51
CA ASP A 43 -15.63 12.42 -0.12
C ASP A 43 -14.55 11.81 0.77
N ASP A 44 -14.38 12.35 1.96
CA ASP A 44 -13.45 11.86 2.98
C ASP A 44 -13.67 10.38 3.37
N ARG A 45 -14.86 9.85 3.12
CA ARG A 45 -15.26 8.47 3.40
C ARG A 45 -15.16 7.55 2.19
N SER A 46 -14.73 8.05 1.04
CA SER A 46 -14.58 7.26 -0.18
C SER A 46 -13.35 6.36 -0.13
N GLY A 47 -13.37 5.33 0.67
CA GLY A 47 -12.22 4.46 0.85
C GLY A 47 -12.58 3.06 1.35
N ASP A 48 -13.88 2.76 1.48
CA ASP A 48 -14.30 1.45 2.00
C ASP A 48 -14.48 0.38 0.89
N ALA A 49 -14.41 0.78 -0.36
CA ALA A 49 -14.44 -0.16 -1.48
C ALA A 49 -13.14 -0.96 -1.55
N ALA A 50 -13.22 -2.20 -2.04
CA ALA A 50 -12.05 -3.06 -2.15
C ALA A 50 -10.95 -2.42 -3.02
N GLY A 51 -9.77 -2.23 -2.45
CA GLY A 51 -8.61 -1.65 -3.11
C GLY A 51 -8.57 -0.13 -3.17
N THR A 52 -9.44 0.56 -2.44
CA THR A 52 -9.48 2.03 -2.39
C THR A 52 -9.20 2.52 -0.96
N LEU A 53 -8.38 3.54 -0.82
CA LEU A 53 -8.12 4.24 0.44
C LEU A 53 -8.78 5.62 0.43
N SER A 54 -9.18 6.13 1.60
CA SER A 54 -9.69 7.48 1.73
C SER A 54 -8.61 8.54 1.41
N PRO A 55 -8.98 9.74 0.95
CA PRO A 55 -8.04 10.82 0.69
C PRO A 55 -7.14 11.13 1.89
N GLU A 56 -7.70 11.12 3.10
CA GLU A 56 -6.98 11.35 4.35
C GLU A 56 -5.88 10.30 4.58
N ILE A 57 -6.22 9.03 4.43
CA ILE A 57 -5.26 7.94 4.64
C ILE A 57 -4.14 8.01 3.60
N VAL A 58 -4.46 8.28 2.33
CA VAL A 58 -3.45 8.43 1.27
C VAL A 58 -2.51 9.60 1.58
N ALA A 59 -3.04 10.76 1.97
CA ALA A 59 -2.22 11.92 2.35
C ALA A 59 -1.27 11.59 3.51
N ARG A 60 -1.74 10.90 4.55
CA ARG A 60 -0.92 10.47 5.69
C ARG A 60 0.17 9.48 5.30
N LEU A 61 -0.15 8.50 4.45
CA LEU A 61 0.81 7.52 3.94
C LEU A 61 1.95 8.19 3.18
N LEU A 62 1.61 9.05 2.22
CA LEU A 62 2.60 9.72 1.37
C LEU A 62 3.43 10.74 2.13
N THR A 63 2.82 11.49 3.07
CA THR A 63 3.57 12.40 3.95
C THR A 63 4.55 11.64 4.85
N ALA A 64 4.14 10.48 5.39
CA ALA A 64 5.03 9.63 6.20
C ALA A 64 6.17 8.99 5.37
N LEU A 65 5.93 8.80 4.07
CA LEU A 65 6.94 8.25 3.14
C LEU A 65 8.09 9.24 2.87
N ASP A 66 7.85 10.54 3.09
CA ASP A 66 8.85 11.61 3.02
C ASP A 66 9.61 11.58 1.68
N ILE A 67 8.86 11.90 0.61
CA ILE A 67 9.38 11.87 -0.75
C ILE A 67 9.86 13.28 -1.12
N ASP A 68 11.17 13.43 -1.31
CA ASP A 68 11.74 14.65 -1.85
C ASP A 68 11.41 14.74 -3.34
N ALA A 69 10.58 15.70 -3.74
CA ALA A 69 10.39 16.04 -5.14
C ALA A 69 11.72 16.50 -5.76
N PRO A 70 12.04 16.13 -7.00
CA PRO A 70 13.26 16.59 -7.64
C PRO A 70 13.25 18.13 -7.73
N GLU A 71 14.34 18.78 -7.32
CA GLU A 71 14.53 20.24 -7.37
C GLU A 71 14.50 20.84 -8.79
N SER A 72 14.04 20.10 -9.79
CA SER A 72 14.25 20.39 -11.22
C SER A 72 13.14 21.13 -11.96
N ALA A 73 12.11 21.66 -11.31
CA ALA A 73 11.07 22.36 -12.07
C ALA A 73 10.98 23.89 -11.87
N ALA A 74 11.63 24.46 -10.87
CA ALA A 74 11.37 25.85 -10.47
C ALA A 74 12.40 26.89 -10.94
N THR A 75 13.57 26.53 -11.49
CA THR A 75 14.60 27.52 -11.88
C THR A 75 15.44 27.10 -13.07
N ALA A 76 14.86 26.81 -14.21
CA ALA A 76 15.60 26.75 -15.47
C ALA A 76 15.61 28.14 -16.14
N GLY A 77 16.42 29.04 -15.64
CA GLY A 77 16.90 30.19 -16.42
C GLY A 77 17.96 29.70 -17.44
N PRO A 78 18.05 30.31 -18.66
CA PRO A 78 18.92 29.83 -19.70
C PRO A 78 20.38 30.24 -19.42
N THR A 79 21.17 29.39 -18.82
CA THR A 79 22.63 29.50 -18.83
C THR A 79 23.24 28.20 -19.30
N ALA A 80 23.63 28.20 -20.59
CA ALA A 80 24.48 27.20 -21.16
C ALA A 80 25.82 27.15 -20.39
N GLY A 81 26.03 26.07 -19.67
CA GLY A 81 27.30 25.77 -18.99
C GLY A 81 27.43 24.26 -18.87
N THR A 82 28.34 23.71 -19.63
CA THR A 82 28.76 22.31 -19.61
C THR A 82 29.10 21.87 -18.19
N ARG A 83 28.17 21.25 -17.49
CA ARG A 83 28.44 20.61 -16.21
C ARG A 83 28.95 19.19 -16.49
N ARG A 84 30.20 18.95 -16.14
CA ARG A 84 30.76 17.60 -16.05
C ARG A 84 29.93 16.86 -14.99
N GLU A 85 29.33 15.77 -15.42
CA GLU A 85 28.73 14.77 -14.53
C GLU A 85 29.84 14.18 -13.65
N THR A 86 29.91 14.59 -12.41
CA THR A 86 30.65 13.86 -11.39
C THR A 86 29.78 12.70 -10.95
N GLU A 87 30.19 11.48 -11.27
CA GLU A 87 29.69 10.23 -10.68
C GLU A 87 29.74 10.36 -9.14
N GLY A 88 28.61 10.62 -8.49
CA GLY A 88 28.53 10.70 -7.03
C GLY A 88 27.33 11.41 -6.46
N GLU A 89 26.63 12.24 -7.22
CA GLU A 89 25.38 12.86 -6.79
C GLU A 89 24.22 11.99 -7.30
N ARG A 90 23.86 10.96 -6.52
CA ARG A 90 22.60 10.27 -6.72
C ARG A 90 21.52 11.32 -6.62
N ASP A 91 20.83 11.53 -7.73
CA ASP A 91 19.59 12.27 -7.78
C ASP A 91 18.72 11.70 -6.65
N ARG A 92 18.30 12.53 -5.68
CA ARG A 92 17.66 12.09 -4.41
C ARG A 92 16.32 11.39 -4.59
N THR A 93 15.85 11.30 -5.81
CA THR A 93 14.62 10.61 -6.18
C THR A 93 14.90 9.18 -6.59
N GLY A 94 14.92 8.27 -5.66
CA GLY A 94 15.10 6.85 -5.92
C GLY A 94 13.81 6.14 -6.33
N ASP A 95 13.93 4.85 -6.61
CA ASP A 95 12.81 4.00 -6.98
C ASP A 95 11.92 3.71 -5.77
N VAL A 96 10.60 3.64 -6.02
CA VAL A 96 9.58 3.41 -5.01
C VAL A 96 8.82 2.13 -5.31
N LEU A 97 8.58 1.33 -4.26
CA LEU A 97 7.70 0.17 -4.31
C LEU A 97 6.42 0.42 -3.50
N VAL A 98 5.27 0.18 -4.11
CA VAL A 98 3.96 0.13 -3.46
C VAL A 98 3.50 -1.32 -3.35
N VAL A 99 3.28 -1.79 -2.13
CA VAL A 99 2.72 -3.11 -1.83
C VAL A 99 1.26 -2.96 -1.45
N GLY A 100 0.37 -3.51 -2.27
CA GLY A 100 -1.07 -3.28 -2.22
C GLY A 100 -1.49 -2.19 -3.20
N ALA A 101 -1.25 -2.41 -4.50
CA ALA A 101 -1.53 -1.41 -5.55
C ALA A 101 -2.99 -0.95 -5.59
N GLY A 102 -3.93 -1.78 -5.11
CA GLY A 102 -5.34 -1.48 -5.12
C GLY A 102 -5.84 -1.08 -6.50
N VAL A 103 -6.49 0.07 -6.58
CA VAL A 103 -6.97 0.66 -7.86
C VAL A 103 -5.91 1.50 -8.59
N GLY A 104 -4.71 1.68 -8.01
CA GLY A 104 -3.58 2.40 -8.62
C GLY A 104 -3.47 3.88 -8.26
N TYR A 105 -4.35 4.43 -7.44
CA TYR A 105 -4.35 5.87 -7.15
C TYR A 105 -3.09 6.35 -6.44
N THR A 106 -2.63 5.64 -5.40
CA THR A 106 -1.39 5.98 -4.68
C THR A 106 -0.17 5.91 -5.61
N ALA A 107 -0.13 4.90 -6.49
CA ALA A 107 0.94 4.77 -7.48
C ALA A 107 0.93 5.93 -8.49
N ALA A 108 -0.24 6.43 -8.91
CA ALA A 108 -0.36 7.59 -9.76
C ALA A 108 0.12 8.89 -9.08
N LEU A 109 -0.18 9.07 -7.79
CA LEU A 109 0.33 10.21 -7.02
C LEU A 109 1.85 10.20 -6.92
N LEU A 110 2.44 9.03 -6.68
CA LEU A 110 3.88 8.85 -6.65
C LEU A 110 4.52 9.11 -8.02
N ALA A 111 3.88 8.66 -9.10
CA ALA A 111 4.33 8.92 -10.46
C ALA A 111 4.27 10.42 -10.84
N GLU A 112 3.28 11.17 -10.32
CA GLU A 112 3.21 12.61 -10.49
C GLU A 112 4.33 13.35 -9.74
N ILE A 113 4.75 12.84 -8.56
CA ILE A 113 5.80 13.45 -7.74
C ILE A 113 7.19 13.14 -8.30
N LEU A 114 7.42 11.90 -8.73
CA LEU A 114 8.75 11.39 -9.10
C LEU A 114 8.95 11.30 -10.61
N ASP A 115 8.38 10.34 -11.21
CA ASP A 115 8.30 9.95 -12.61
C ASP A 115 7.67 8.54 -12.65
N GLU A 116 6.85 8.25 -13.68
CA GLU A 116 6.13 6.98 -13.76
C GLU A 116 7.05 5.75 -13.84
N THR A 117 8.25 5.89 -14.43
CA THR A 117 9.22 4.80 -14.60
C THR A 117 9.92 4.40 -13.30
N ARG A 118 9.84 5.21 -12.26
CA ARG A 118 10.41 4.98 -10.93
C ARG A 118 9.43 4.36 -9.94
N VAL A 119 8.18 4.19 -10.34
CA VAL A 119 7.13 3.66 -9.47
C VAL A 119 6.82 2.22 -9.85
N HIS A 120 7.03 1.34 -8.89
CA HIS A 120 6.72 -0.07 -8.97
C HIS A 120 5.59 -0.38 -8.00
N ALA A 121 4.61 -1.18 -8.41
CA ALA A 121 3.50 -1.55 -7.56
C ALA A 121 3.20 -3.05 -7.69
N VAL A 122 2.77 -3.66 -6.59
CA VAL A 122 2.34 -5.05 -6.58
C VAL A 122 1.02 -5.21 -5.84
N ASP A 123 0.21 -6.14 -6.30
CA ASP A 123 -0.99 -6.58 -5.59
C ASP A 123 -1.17 -8.09 -5.75
N ILE A 124 -1.68 -8.75 -4.72
CA ILE A 124 -1.97 -10.18 -4.74
C ILE A 124 -3.26 -10.49 -5.50
N ASP A 125 -4.22 -9.55 -5.53
CA ASP A 125 -5.47 -9.68 -6.29
C ASP A 125 -5.26 -9.26 -7.76
N ARG A 126 -5.23 -10.24 -8.65
CA ARG A 126 -5.09 -10.00 -10.09
C ARG A 126 -6.15 -9.07 -10.67
N ARG A 127 -7.36 -9.04 -10.10
CA ARG A 127 -8.42 -8.14 -10.57
C ARG A 127 -8.05 -6.69 -10.27
N LEU A 128 -7.47 -6.42 -9.09
CA LEU A 128 -6.97 -5.10 -8.73
C LEU A 128 -5.79 -4.70 -9.61
N VAL A 129 -4.86 -5.62 -9.90
CA VAL A 129 -3.76 -5.35 -10.85
C VAL A 129 -4.28 -4.93 -12.23
N TYR A 130 -5.28 -5.63 -12.76
CA TYR A 130 -5.89 -5.23 -14.04
C TYR A 130 -6.59 -3.88 -13.97
N ALA A 131 -7.32 -3.62 -12.89
CA ALA A 131 -7.98 -2.33 -12.66
C ALA A 131 -6.94 -1.21 -12.53
N ALA A 132 -5.91 -1.40 -11.71
CA ALA A 132 -4.83 -0.42 -11.54
C ALA A 132 -4.15 -0.06 -12.86
N ARG A 133 -3.76 -1.05 -13.67
CA ARG A 133 -3.16 -0.84 -14.99
C ARG A 133 -4.08 -0.03 -15.92
N SER A 134 -5.37 -0.39 -15.96
CA SER A 134 -6.35 0.31 -16.79
C SER A 134 -6.56 1.75 -16.35
N ASN A 135 -6.67 1.98 -15.04
CA ASN A 135 -6.88 3.31 -14.47
C ASN A 135 -5.65 4.20 -14.67
N LEU A 136 -4.46 3.66 -14.42
CA LEU A 136 -3.18 4.35 -14.65
C LEU A 136 -3.01 4.76 -16.11
N ASP A 137 -3.28 3.86 -17.06
CA ASP A 137 -3.24 4.16 -18.48
C ASP A 137 -4.23 5.26 -18.87
N SER A 138 -5.48 5.16 -18.38
CA SER A 138 -6.54 6.16 -18.61
C SER A 138 -6.19 7.53 -18.04
N ALA A 139 -5.51 7.56 -16.88
CA ALA A 139 -5.10 8.80 -16.21
C ALA A 139 -3.77 9.37 -16.74
N GLY A 140 -3.08 8.68 -17.67
CA GLY A 140 -1.83 9.14 -18.29
C GLY A 140 -0.56 8.70 -17.57
N TYR A 141 -0.62 7.71 -16.68
CA TYR A 141 0.50 7.15 -15.91
C TYR A 141 0.84 5.71 -16.33
N GLY A 142 0.73 5.39 -17.62
CA GLY A 142 0.91 4.03 -18.15
C GLY A 142 2.32 3.46 -18.03
N GLY A 143 3.31 4.25 -17.68
CA GLY A 143 4.69 3.82 -17.43
C GLY A 143 4.92 3.19 -16.05
N VAL A 144 3.97 3.32 -15.13
CA VAL A 144 4.04 2.67 -13.80
C VAL A 144 3.99 1.15 -13.95
N LEU A 145 4.98 0.46 -13.38
CA LEU A 145 4.98 -1.00 -13.34
C LEU A 145 4.00 -1.49 -12.26
N VAL A 146 2.98 -2.26 -12.67
CA VAL A 146 2.08 -2.94 -11.72
C VAL A 146 2.13 -4.43 -11.98
N ASP A 147 2.45 -5.27 -10.97
CA ASP A 147 2.55 -6.71 -11.13
C ASP A 147 1.69 -7.50 -10.12
N ALA A 148 1.26 -8.69 -10.54
CA ALA A 148 0.45 -9.60 -9.73
C ALA A 148 1.36 -10.52 -8.93
N ARG A 149 1.61 -10.18 -7.64
CA ARG A 149 2.54 -10.90 -6.77
C ARG A 149 2.12 -10.88 -5.31
N ASP A 150 2.66 -11.84 -4.57
CA ASP A 150 2.69 -11.78 -3.11
C ASP A 150 3.57 -10.59 -2.67
N GLY A 151 2.91 -9.56 -2.15
CA GLY A 151 3.55 -8.32 -1.73
C GLY A 151 4.56 -8.47 -0.58
N ALA A 152 4.41 -9.51 0.25
CA ALA A 152 5.39 -9.82 1.30
C ALA A 152 6.78 -10.20 0.75
N ASN A 153 6.85 -10.61 -0.51
CA ASN A 153 8.10 -10.91 -1.22
C ASN A 153 8.73 -9.68 -1.90
N GLY A 154 7.97 -8.59 -2.08
CA GLY A 154 8.41 -7.40 -2.79
C GLY A 154 8.74 -7.65 -4.27
N LEU A 155 9.70 -6.88 -4.77
CA LEU A 155 10.23 -6.97 -6.14
C LEU A 155 11.78 -6.99 -6.11
N PRO A 156 12.41 -8.07 -5.69
CA PRO A 156 13.86 -8.13 -5.50
C PRO A 156 14.67 -7.88 -6.79
N GLU A 157 14.07 -8.09 -7.96
CA GLU A 157 14.69 -7.82 -9.25
C GLU A 157 14.84 -6.33 -9.58
N TYR A 158 14.10 -5.46 -8.88
CA TYR A 158 14.17 -4.00 -9.03
C TYR A 158 14.82 -3.32 -7.81
N ALA A 159 15.15 -4.08 -6.77
CA ALA A 159 15.83 -3.55 -5.58
C ALA A 159 17.26 -3.04 -5.92
N PRO A 160 17.79 -2.07 -5.15
CA PRO A 160 17.23 -1.52 -3.92
C PRO A 160 16.22 -0.38 -4.16
N PHE A 161 15.24 -0.24 -3.26
CA PHE A 161 14.26 0.84 -3.24
C PHE A 161 14.62 1.91 -2.21
N ASP A 162 14.50 3.18 -2.56
CA ASP A 162 14.66 4.27 -1.59
C ASP A 162 13.42 4.41 -0.69
N ARG A 163 12.26 4.07 -1.22
CA ARG A 163 10.99 4.08 -0.47
C ARG A 163 10.19 2.81 -0.76
N ILE A 164 9.65 2.23 0.30
CA ILE A 164 8.66 1.16 0.19
C ILE A 164 7.43 1.58 0.99
N LEU A 165 6.27 1.56 0.36
CA LEU A 165 4.97 1.80 0.98
C LEU A 165 4.17 0.51 1.00
N VAL A 166 3.64 0.13 2.16
CA VAL A 166 2.75 -1.04 2.30
C VAL A 166 1.35 -0.59 2.71
N GLU A 167 0.37 -0.82 1.85
CA GLU A 167 -1.04 -0.51 2.08
C GLU A 167 -1.80 -1.68 2.73
N ALA A 168 -1.12 -2.41 3.58
CA ALA A 168 -1.66 -3.52 4.35
C ALA A 168 -0.95 -3.64 5.69
N ALA A 169 -1.64 -4.16 6.71
CA ALA A 169 -1.09 -4.25 8.07
C ALA A 169 -0.20 -5.48 8.25
N ALA A 170 0.93 -5.31 8.91
CA ALA A 170 1.79 -6.39 9.35
C ALA A 170 1.99 -6.34 10.88
N ILE A 171 2.24 -7.48 11.51
CA ILE A 171 2.55 -7.54 12.96
C ILE A 171 3.94 -6.99 13.21
N ASP A 172 4.90 -7.42 12.38
CA ASP A 172 6.29 -6.99 12.39
C ASP A 172 6.68 -6.54 10.96
N PRO A 173 7.72 -5.70 10.80
CA PRO A 173 8.21 -5.32 9.49
C PRO A 173 8.62 -6.56 8.66
N PRO A 174 8.06 -6.73 7.44
CA PRO A 174 8.40 -7.89 6.62
C PRO A 174 9.87 -7.86 6.21
N LYS A 175 10.66 -8.81 6.74
CA LYS A 175 12.12 -8.84 6.54
C LYS A 175 12.53 -8.75 5.06
N ARG A 176 11.80 -9.42 4.16
CA ARG A 176 12.10 -9.38 2.72
C ARG A 176 11.92 -8.02 2.09
N LEU A 177 11.02 -7.19 2.62
CA LEU A 177 10.87 -5.80 2.18
C LEU A 177 11.98 -4.92 2.76
N VAL A 178 12.33 -5.11 4.04
CA VAL A 178 13.47 -4.42 4.66
C VAL A 178 14.77 -4.72 3.93
N ASP A 179 15.02 -5.99 3.56
CA ASP A 179 16.22 -6.42 2.81
C ASP A 179 16.29 -5.80 1.39
N GLN A 180 15.20 -5.20 0.88
CA GLN A 180 15.14 -4.52 -0.42
C GLN A 180 15.27 -3.00 -0.31
N LEU A 181 15.43 -2.44 0.88
CA LEU A 181 15.68 -1.01 1.05
C LEU A 181 17.12 -0.63 0.66
N ALA A 182 17.25 0.55 0.10
CA ALA A 182 18.56 1.23 0.00
C ALA A 182 19.09 1.55 1.40
N PRO A 183 20.40 1.82 1.58
CA PRO A 183 20.97 2.09 2.90
C PRO A 183 20.29 3.21 3.70
N ASP A 184 19.82 4.25 3.02
CA ASP A 184 19.08 5.39 3.59
C ASP A 184 17.58 5.29 3.28
N GLY A 185 17.12 4.11 2.83
CA GLY A 185 15.75 3.86 2.43
C GLY A 185 14.80 3.77 3.62
N ARG A 186 13.51 3.98 3.35
CA ARG A 186 12.43 3.92 4.35
C ARG A 186 11.30 3.02 3.89
N LEU A 187 10.79 2.24 4.84
CA LEU A 187 9.57 1.43 4.68
C LEU A 187 8.47 2.04 5.54
N VAL A 188 7.36 2.44 4.93
CA VAL A 188 6.18 2.94 5.64
C VAL A 188 5.08 1.90 5.57
N LEU A 189 4.53 1.53 6.74
CA LEU A 189 3.51 0.50 6.84
C LEU A 189 2.66 0.64 8.10
N PRO A 190 1.41 0.13 8.09
CA PRO A 190 0.64 -0.11 9.31
C PRO A 190 1.24 -1.28 10.10
N LEU A 191 1.70 -1.03 11.33
CA LEU A 191 2.22 -2.04 12.24
C LEU A 191 1.28 -2.31 13.40
N GLY A 192 1.10 -3.57 13.73
CA GLY A 192 0.33 -4.04 14.88
C GLY A 192 -0.74 -5.06 14.53
N GLY A 193 -1.38 -5.59 15.57
CA GLY A 193 -2.49 -6.54 15.48
C GLY A 193 -3.85 -5.83 15.48
N PRO A 194 -4.66 -5.99 16.57
CA PRO A 194 -5.96 -5.31 16.67
C PRO A 194 -5.84 -3.79 16.68
N GLU A 195 -4.77 -3.26 17.30
CA GLU A 195 -4.42 -1.85 17.27
C GLU A 195 -3.23 -1.68 16.34
N GLN A 196 -3.41 -0.85 15.32
CA GLN A 196 -2.40 -0.58 14.31
C GLN A 196 -1.94 0.87 14.38
N THR A 197 -0.65 1.08 14.18
CA THR A 197 -0.04 2.40 14.08
C THR A 197 0.72 2.50 12.76
N LEU A 198 0.52 3.57 12.01
CA LEU A 198 1.37 3.86 10.86
C LEU A 198 2.78 4.14 11.35
N ALA A 199 3.76 3.45 10.79
CA ALA A 199 5.15 3.50 11.23
C ALA A 199 6.11 3.62 10.04
N THR A 200 7.21 4.31 10.28
CA THR A 200 8.37 4.34 9.39
C THR A 200 9.47 3.45 9.98
N VAL A 201 10.03 2.61 9.14
CA VAL A 201 11.08 1.64 9.46
C VAL A 201 12.29 1.91 8.57
N ASP A 202 13.49 1.84 9.12
CA ASP A 202 14.75 2.00 8.38
C ASP A 202 15.28 0.69 7.78
N ALA A 203 16.40 0.75 7.07
CA ALA A 203 17.04 -0.40 6.44
C ALA A 203 17.62 -1.43 7.44
N SER A 204 17.69 -1.12 8.73
CA SER A 204 18.03 -2.10 9.77
C SER A 204 16.80 -2.87 10.28
N GLY A 205 15.59 -2.42 9.90
CA GLY A 205 14.32 -2.99 10.36
C GLY A 205 13.82 -2.36 11.66
N ASP A 206 14.44 -1.29 12.11
CA ASP A 206 14.04 -0.58 13.32
C ASP A 206 12.94 0.46 13.02
N VAL A 207 11.94 0.54 13.90
CA VAL A 207 10.92 1.58 13.82
C VAL A 207 11.52 2.92 14.27
N ILE A 208 11.68 3.84 13.33
CA ILE A 208 12.26 5.16 13.58
C ILE A 208 11.21 6.24 13.88
N GLU A 209 9.96 6.07 13.40
CA GLU A 209 8.88 7.03 13.62
C GLU A 209 7.51 6.35 13.66
N ARG A 210 6.54 6.97 14.36
CA ARG A 210 5.14 6.55 14.43
C ARG A 210 4.21 7.73 14.16
N HIS A 211 3.27 7.54 13.20
CA HIS A 211 2.40 8.60 12.67
C HIS A 211 0.94 8.48 13.15
N GLY A 212 0.72 7.78 14.25
CA GLY A 212 -0.59 7.64 14.88
C GLY A 212 -1.42 6.44 14.36
N PRO A 213 -2.64 6.28 14.91
CA PRO A 213 -3.47 5.10 14.67
C PRO A 213 -3.99 5.04 13.23
N VAL A 214 -4.10 3.82 12.71
CA VAL A 214 -4.68 3.49 11.41
C VAL A 214 -5.40 2.14 11.49
N ALA A 215 -6.18 1.81 10.44
CA ALA A 215 -6.86 0.52 10.33
C ALA A 215 -6.76 0.02 8.90
N PHE A 216 -6.03 -1.07 8.70
CA PHE A 216 -5.82 -1.72 7.41
C PHE A 216 -6.16 -3.20 7.48
N LYS A 217 -6.48 -3.78 6.32
CA LYS A 217 -6.56 -5.23 6.19
C LYS A 217 -5.16 -5.84 6.36
N PRO A 218 -5.06 -7.07 6.88
CA PRO A 218 -3.78 -7.76 6.98
C PRO A 218 -3.09 -7.91 5.62
N LEU A 219 -1.76 -7.84 5.62
CA LEU A 219 -0.94 -8.19 4.46
C LEU A 219 -1.13 -9.70 4.17
N LEU A 220 -1.73 -9.99 3.02
CA LEU A 220 -1.97 -11.37 2.57
C LEU A 220 -0.71 -11.95 1.96
N VAL A 221 -0.50 -13.26 2.15
CA VAL A 221 0.54 -14.04 1.49
C VAL A 221 -0.09 -15.04 0.52
N ASP A 222 0.71 -15.61 -0.38
CA ASP A 222 0.25 -16.60 -1.33
C ASP A 222 -0.50 -17.76 -0.64
N GLY A 223 -1.69 -18.06 -1.13
CA GLY A 223 -2.59 -19.08 -0.56
C GLY A 223 -3.67 -18.54 0.37
N GLU A 224 -3.61 -17.28 0.79
CA GLU A 224 -4.63 -16.61 1.61
C GLU A 224 -5.66 -15.82 0.79
N GLN A 225 -5.89 -16.23 -0.44
CA GLN A 225 -6.84 -15.56 -1.33
C GLN A 225 -8.28 -15.89 -0.94
N GLY A 226 -8.94 -14.95 -0.30
CA GLY A 226 -10.35 -15.06 0.03
C GLY A 226 -10.89 -13.82 0.73
N SER A 227 -12.18 -13.65 0.66
CA SER A 227 -12.95 -12.56 1.31
C SER A 227 -12.93 -12.64 2.85
N ALA A 228 -11.91 -12.30 3.46
CA ALA A 228 -11.42 -12.38 4.83
C ALA A 228 -10.46 -13.58 4.97
N PRO A 229 -9.20 -13.34 5.34
CA PRO A 229 -8.32 -14.43 5.72
C PRO A 229 -9.01 -15.20 6.84
N ALA A 230 -9.23 -16.49 6.61
CA ALA A 230 -9.64 -17.35 7.70
C ALA A 230 -8.51 -17.26 8.73
N ARG A 231 -8.75 -16.55 9.83
CA ARG A 231 -7.77 -16.40 10.90
C ARG A 231 -7.27 -17.79 11.27
N ASN A 232 -5.99 -18.03 11.04
CA ASN A 232 -5.36 -19.26 11.50
C ASN A 232 -5.62 -19.37 13.00
N ARG A 233 -6.34 -20.41 13.40
CA ARG A 233 -6.61 -20.66 14.81
C ARG A 233 -5.29 -20.85 15.53
N THR A 234 -5.17 -20.26 16.68
CA THR A 234 -4.02 -20.55 17.54
C THR A 234 -4.10 -21.98 18.04
N MET A 235 -2.98 -22.65 18.29
CA MET A 235 -2.95 -23.99 18.92
C MET A 235 -3.80 -24.05 20.20
N ARG A 236 -3.94 -22.94 20.91
CA ARG A 236 -4.78 -22.81 22.10
C ARG A 236 -6.27 -22.91 21.76
N GLU A 237 -6.73 -22.25 20.71
CA GLU A 237 -8.13 -22.30 20.24
C GLU A 237 -8.48 -23.69 19.72
N ASP A 238 -7.52 -24.37 19.07
CA ASP A 238 -7.70 -25.75 18.65
C ASP A 238 -7.74 -26.72 19.84
N ALA A 239 -6.92 -26.52 20.86
CA ALA A 239 -6.96 -27.28 22.10
C ALA A 239 -8.25 -27.05 22.89
N GLU A 240 -8.73 -25.81 23.00
CA GLU A 240 -10.01 -25.46 23.63
C GLU A 240 -11.19 -26.12 22.90
N ARG A 241 -11.19 -26.18 21.57
CA ARG A 241 -12.23 -26.86 20.78
C ARG A 241 -12.13 -28.37 20.79
N ALA A 242 -10.91 -28.90 20.78
CA ALA A 242 -10.70 -30.35 20.91
C ALA A 242 -11.13 -30.87 22.29
N SER A 243 -11.16 -30.02 23.31
CA SER A 243 -11.69 -30.34 24.65
C SER A 243 -13.21 -30.23 24.76
N ALA A 244 -13.88 -29.59 23.81
CA ALA A 244 -15.34 -29.56 23.73
C ALA A 244 -15.84 -30.89 23.17
N ASP A 245 -16.78 -31.53 23.86
CA ASP A 245 -17.27 -32.88 23.58
C ASP A 245 -17.71 -33.05 22.12
N GLY A 246 -16.93 -33.83 21.34
CA GLY A 246 -17.22 -34.23 19.97
C GLY A 246 -17.10 -33.15 18.89
N TYR A 247 -16.49 -32.02 19.16
CA TYR A 247 -16.34 -30.95 18.17
C TYR A 247 -15.01 -31.04 17.40
N PHE A 248 -15.09 -31.21 16.09
CA PHE A 248 -13.94 -31.09 15.19
C PHE A 248 -13.89 -29.73 14.53
N ALA A 249 -12.71 -29.13 14.50
CA ALA A 249 -12.49 -27.88 13.77
C ALA A 249 -12.68 -28.12 12.28
N LYS A 250 -13.63 -27.43 11.65
CA LYS A 250 -13.81 -27.49 10.19
C LYS A 250 -12.60 -26.91 9.50
N THR A 251 -12.02 -27.63 8.55
CA THR A 251 -10.83 -27.24 7.79
C THR A 251 -11.15 -26.63 6.43
N GLY A 252 -12.41 -26.26 6.20
CA GLY A 252 -12.87 -25.60 4.98
C GLY A 252 -13.23 -26.55 3.81
N TRP A 253 -12.82 -27.82 3.85
CA TRP A 253 -13.23 -28.84 2.89
C TRP A 253 -14.43 -29.68 3.38
N GLU A 254 -14.78 -29.55 4.65
CA GLU A 254 -15.93 -30.22 5.26
C GLU A 254 -17.23 -29.55 4.80
N GLN A 255 -18.16 -30.37 4.32
CA GLN A 255 -19.46 -29.90 3.92
C GLN A 255 -20.37 -29.75 5.13
N ASP A 256 -21.12 -28.64 5.23
CA ASP A 256 -22.01 -28.35 6.36
C ASP A 256 -23.14 -29.40 6.57
N TRP A 257 -23.42 -30.22 5.55
CA TRP A 257 -24.42 -31.28 5.59
C TRP A 257 -23.88 -32.63 6.09
N ILE A 258 -22.56 -32.73 6.38
CA ILE A 258 -21.95 -33.95 6.92
C ILE A 258 -21.85 -33.81 8.44
N ASP A 259 -22.59 -34.67 9.15
CA ASP A 259 -22.45 -34.79 10.60
C ASP A 259 -21.25 -35.66 10.96
N TRP A 260 -20.10 -35.03 11.09
CA TRP A 260 -18.83 -35.68 11.41
C TRP A 260 -18.84 -36.31 12.79
N ASP A 261 -19.55 -35.74 13.76
CA ASP A 261 -19.67 -36.27 15.12
C ASP A 261 -20.40 -37.61 15.13
N GLU A 262 -21.42 -37.76 14.32
CA GLU A 262 -22.17 -39.01 14.19
C GLU A 262 -21.36 -40.09 13.48
N GLN A 263 -20.60 -39.74 12.43
CA GLN A 263 -19.75 -40.69 11.70
C GLN A 263 -18.62 -41.24 12.57
N LEU A 264 -17.98 -40.40 13.37
CA LEU A 264 -16.88 -40.84 14.26
C LEU A 264 -17.35 -41.67 15.44
N ARG A 265 -18.58 -41.51 15.93
CA ARG A 265 -19.17 -42.38 16.93
C ARG A 265 -19.45 -43.79 16.41
N ARG A 266 -19.68 -43.98 15.14
CA ARG A 266 -19.94 -45.29 14.52
C ARG A 266 -18.67 -46.12 14.31
N HIS A 267 -17.49 -45.54 14.41
CA HIS A 267 -16.21 -46.19 14.23
C HIS A 267 -15.41 -46.43 15.54
N ARG A 268 -16.05 -46.16 16.70
CA ARG A 268 -15.60 -46.59 18.02
C ARG A 268 -16.44 -47.75 18.50
#